data_2d70d74ce61b1b487cdf4d3edaae1de6
#
_entry.id   2d70d74ce61b1b487cdf4d3edaae1de6
#
_cell.length_a   1.000
_cell.length_b   1.000
_cell.length_c   1.000
_cell.angle_alpha   90.00
_cell.angle_beta   90.00
_cell.angle_gamma   90.00
#
_symmetry.space_group_name_H-M   'P 1'
#
loop_
_entity.id
_entity.type
_entity.pdbx_description
1 polymer ?
#
loop_
_entity_poly.entity_id
_entity_poly.type
_entity_poly.pdbx_seq_one_letter_code
_entity_poly.pdbx_strand_id
1 'polypeptide(L)'
;NPKRVSIRPHSLNPASLEVPIMCNPGTKEGVTVKTGRFAGVWPANETFFAKVRQSGGLIGIAIDPLSAHECGNQRYLAIPWLDACLSERLPKQAGQTLRNILADKAWLAPVLGKKALPAKKFIGNPNKAIWLPNQEIAKIWMHYVRDTEIPDLTPPPTPTNIRISNLAPKKHRLSWDAQADIESGLSYFIIKKNGKMIGQVPEEPTNRYGRPLFQGLQYSDTPLYPIVKMEFHLSKFQKNQTSDYRVISVNTAGLESK
;
A
#
# COMPACT_ATOMS: atom_id res chain seq x y z
N ASN A 1 -34.48 12.18 -9.38
CA ASN A 1 -33.96 12.35 -8.02
C ASN A 1 -33.57 10.99 -7.48
N PRO A 2 -32.28 10.62 -7.47
CA PRO A 2 -31.87 9.42 -6.78
C PRO A 2 -32.08 9.69 -5.27
N LYS A 3 -32.92 8.87 -4.66
CA LYS A 3 -33.14 8.87 -3.21
C LYS A 3 -31.76 8.72 -2.53
N ARG A 4 -31.31 9.76 -1.83
CA ARG A 4 -30.16 9.67 -0.92
C ARG A 4 -30.47 8.54 0.06
N VAL A 5 -29.74 7.44 -0.02
CA VAL A 5 -29.73 6.43 1.02
C VAL A 5 -29.12 7.11 2.24
N SER A 6 -29.97 7.54 3.15
CA SER A 6 -29.54 8.02 4.47
C SER A 6 -29.04 6.80 5.23
N ILE A 7 -27.75 6.55 5.19
CA ILE A 7 -27.13 5.60 6.12
C ILE A 7 -27.25 6.23 7.49
N ARG A 8 -28.26 5.82 8.26
CA ARG A 8 -28.34 6.17 9.68
C ARG A 8 -27.08 5.58 10.34
N PRO A 9 -26.26 6.41 10.99
CA PRO A 9 -25.09 5.88 11.66
C PRO A 9 -25.58 4.98 12.81
N HIS A 10 -25.34 3.67 12.67
CA HIS A 10 -25.48 2.74 13.77
C HIS A 10 -24.67 3.23 14.97
N SER A 11 -25.12 2.92 16.19
CA SER A 11 -24.31 3.13 17.39
C SER A 11 -22.99 2.38 17.20
N LEU A 12 -21.87 3.09 17.39
CA LEU A 12 -20.56 2.45 17.31
C LEU A 12 -20.45 1.45 18.46
N ASN A 13 -20.16 0.19 18.15
CA ASN A 13 -19.85 -0.80 19.16
C ASN A 13 -18.54 -0.39 19.87
N PRO A 14 -18.46 -0.38 21.21
CA PRO A 14 -17.24 -0.08 21.94
C PRO A 14 -16.01 -0.84 21.45
N ALA A 15 -16.16 -2.14 21.12
CA ALA A 15 -15.07 -2.95 20.58
C ALA A 15 -14.56 -2.46 19.20
N SER A 16 -15.42 -1.86 18.38
CA SER A 16 -15.00 -1.30 17.09
C SER A 16 -14.20 -0.01 17.21
N LEU A 17 -14.32 0.70 18.34
CA LEU A 17 -13.53 1.91 18.61
C LEU A 17 -12.06 1.61 18.91
N GLU A 18 -11.75 0.38 19.31
CA GLU A 18 -10.39 -0.09 19.54
C GLU A 18 -9.68 -0.53 18.25
N VAL A 19 -10.41 -0.64 17.14
CA VAL A 19 -9.83 -1.01 15.84
C VAL A 19 -9.23 0.23 15.19
N PRO A 20 -7.91 0.26 14.92
CA PRO A 20 -7.28 1.36 14.22
C PRO A 20 -7.82 1.52 12.80
N ILE A 21 -8.15 2.74 12.43
CA ILE A 21 -8.70 3.10 11.11
C ILE A 21 -7.83 4.20 10.50
N MET A 22 -7.50 4.08 9.21
CA MET A 22 -6.92 5.15 8.41
C MET A 22 -7.82 5.43 7.20
N CYS A 23 -8.35 6.65 7.12
CA CYS A 23 -9.04 7.14 5.93
C CYS A 23 -8.03 7.84 5.02
N ASN A 24 -8.01 7.48 3.75
CA ASN A 24 -7.01 8.01 2.81
C ASN A 24 -7.67 8.57 1.53
N PRO A 25 -8.42 9.68 1.64
CA PRO A 25 -9.01 10.34 0.49
C PRO A 25 -7.97 11.12 -0.33
N GLY A 26 -8.23 11.23 -1.63
CA GLY A 26 -7.50 12.15 -2.50
C GLY A 26 -7.93 13.61 -2.29
N THR A 27 -7.01 14.54 -2.47
CA THR A 27 -7.31 15.98 -2.32
C THR A 27 -8.40 16.46 -3.28
N LYS A 28 -8.50 15.84 -4.48
CA LYS A 28 -9.50 16.16 -5.50
C LYS A 28 -10.88 15.52 -5.25
N GLU A 29 -11.03 14.75 -4.18
CA GLU A 29 -12.27 14.07 -3.80
C GLU A 29 -13.16 14.90 -2.85
N GLY A 30 -13.22 16.19 -3.02
CA GLY A 30 -14.05 17.10 -2.22
C GLY A 30 -13.25 17.97 -1.24
N VAL A 31 -11.93 17.79 -1.09
CA VAL A 31 -11.09 18.72 -0.30
C VAL A 31 -10.87 20.00 -1.07
N THR A 32 -10.37 19.94 -2.29
CA THR A 32 -10.14 21.09 -3.17
C THR A 32 -11.19 21.20 -4.27
N VAL A 33 -11.56 20.08 -4.91
CA VAL A 33 -12.56 20.03 -5.97
C VAL A 33 -13.93 19.73 -5.37
N LYS A 34 -14.80 20.73 -5.30
CA LYS A 34 -16.11 20.67 -4.62
C LYS A 34 -17.26 20.18 -5.49
N THR A 35 -17.01 19.85 -6.76
CA THR A 35 -18.01 19.43 -7.73
C THR A 35 -17.61 18.12 -8.41
N GLY A 36 -18.58 17.45 -9.06
CA GLY A 36 -18.34 16.19 -9.77
C GLY A 36 -18.65 14.94 -8.94
N ARG A 37 -18.41 13.80 -9.57
CA ARG A 37 -18.82 12.48 -9.05
C ARG A 37 -18.29 12.16 -7.66
N PHE A 38 -17.06 12.56 -7.36
CA PHE A 38 -16.36 12.18 -6.13
C PHE A 38 -16.28 13.32 -5.08
N ALA A 39 -16.91 14.46 -5.35
CA ALA A 39 -16.88 15.60 -4.43
C ALA A 39 -17.49 15.31 -3.05
N GLY A 40 -18.29 14.25 -2.93
CA GLY A 40 -18.90 13.82 -1.67
C GLY A 40 -18.01 12.93 -0.79
N VAL A 41 -16.87 12.47 -1.29
CA VAL A 41 -15.99 11.55 -0.54
C VAL A 41 -15.41 12.21 0.71
N TRP A 42 -14.84 13.42 0.57
CA TRP A 42 -14.31 14.15 1.72
C TRP A 42 -15.36 14.42 2.80
N PRO A 43 -16.53 15.04 2.52
CA PRO A 43 -17.54 15.29 3.55
C PRO A 43 -18.01 14.02 4.26
N ALA A 44 -18.09 12.89 3.54
CA ALA A 44 -18.46 11.62 4.15
C ALA A 44 -17.37 11.10 5.11
N ASN A 45 -16.09 11.15 4.69
CA ASN A 45 -14.96 10.77 5.53
C ASN A 45 -14.83 11.69 6.75
N GLU A 46 -15.00 13.00 6.59
CA GLU A 46 -14.95 13.99 7.68
C GLU A 46 -16.03 13.72 8.73
N THR A 47 -17.26 13.43 8.28
CA THR A 47 -18.39 13.09 9.17
C THR A 47 -18.12 11.78 9.92
N PHE A 48 -17.64 10.75 9.22
CA PHE A 48 -17.29 9.45 9.82
C PHE A 48 -16.16 9.61 10.84
N PHE A 49 -15.08 10.28 10.45
CA PHE A 49 -13.96 10.59 11.31
C PHE A 49 -14.39 11.30 12.59
N ALA A 50 -15.16 12.40 12.46
CA ALA A 50 -15.60 13.17 13.60
C ALA A 50 -16.40 12.32 14.60
N LYS A 51 -17.29 11.46 14.09
CA LYS A 51 -18.09 10.56 14.94
C LYS A 51 -17.22 9.55 15.68
N VAL A 52 -16.29 8.89 14.98
CA VAL A 52 -15.39 7.91 15.60
C VAL A 52 -14.47 8.56 16.62
N ARG A 53 -13.85 9.71 16.30
CA ARG A 53 -12.97 10.43 17.23
C ARG A 53 -13.68 10.95 18.47
N GLN A 54 -14.88 11.52 18.31
CA GLN A 54 -15.69 11.98 19.44
C GLN A 54 -16.06 10.85 20.40
N SER A 55 -16.19 9.62 19.87
CA SER A 55 -16.42 8.42 20.66
C SER A 55 -15.13 7.78 21.23
N GLY A 56 -13.97 8.41 21.06
CA GLY A 56 -12.69 7.89 21.55
C GLY A 56 -11.98 6.90 20.62
N GLY A 57 -12.50 6.67 19.39
CA GLY A 57 -11.96 5.70 18.48
C GLY A 57 -10.59 6.07 17.87
N LEU A 58 -9.84 5.07 17.48
CA LEU A 58 -8.47 5.16 16.96
C LEU A 58 -8.48 5.40 15.43
N ILE A 59 -8.80 6.62 15.00
CA ILE A 59 -8.91 6.94 13.58
C ILE A 59 -8.01 8.09 13.17
N GLY A 60 -7.31 7.90 12.04
CA GLY A 60 -6.54 8.90 11.32
C GLY A 60 -7.16 9.24 9.97
N ILE A 61 -6.75 10.37 9.42
CA ILE A 61 -6.97 10.76 8.03
C ILE A 61 -5.64 11.16 7.42
N ALA A 62 -5.37 10.69 6.21
CA ALA A 62 -4.23 11.09 5.41
C ALA A 62 -4.73 11.53 4.03
N ILE A 63 -4.73 12.83 3.76
CA ILE A 63 -5.16 13.35 2.47
C ILE A 63 -3.99 13.27 1.51
N ASP A 64 -4.18 12.50 0.41
CA ASP A 64 -3.21 12.44 -0.68
C ASP A 64 -3.25 13.75 -1.46
N PRO A 65 -2.16 14.55 -1.47
CA PRO A 65 -2.15 15.87 -2.11
C PRO A 65 -2.22 15.82 -3.62
N LEU A 66 -1.93 14.68 -4.25
CA LEU A 66 -1.81 14.53 -5.71
C LEU A 66 -3.00 13.80 -6.34
N SER A 67 -3.69 12.93 -5.60
CA SER A 67 -4.68 12.02 -6.16
C SER A 67 -6.10 12.59 -6.23
N ALA A 68 -6.87 11.98 -7.13
CA ALA A 68 -8.32 11.98 -7.18
C ALA A 68 -8.83 10.65 -6.59
N HIS A 69 -9.87 10.04 -7.19
CA HIS A 69 -10.41 8.75 -6.76
C HIS A 69 -9.60 7.59 -7.36
N GLU A 70 -8.41 7.40 -6.84
CA GLU A 70 -7.43 6.42 -7.31
C GLU A 70 -6.52 5.98 -6.16
N CYS A 71 -5.81 4.87 -6.32
CA CYS A 71 -4.95 4.37 -5.24
C CYS A 71 -3.72 5.24 -4.97
N GLY A 72 -3.27 6.03 -5.93
CA GLY A 72 -2.09 6.91 -5.74
C GLY A 72 -0.90 6.18 -5.10
N ASN A 73 -0.24 6.87 -4.20
CA ASN A 73 0.90 6.36 -3.42
C ASN A 73 0.51 5.90 -2.01
N GLN A 74 -0.76 5.53 -1.80
CA GLN A 74 -1.31 5.14 -0.49
C GLN A 74 -0.49 4.08 0.24
N ARG A 75 0.14 3.15 -0.48
CA ARG A 75 0.96 2.07 0.09
C ARG A 75 2.09 2.56 0.99
N TYR A 76 2.69 3.69 0.67
CA TYR A 76 3.79 4.26 1.45
C TYR A 76 3.39 4.63 2.90
N LEU A 77 2.12 4.91 3.12
CA LEU A 77 1.60 5.11 4.46
C LEU A 77 0.84 3.87 4.96
N ALA A 78 0.06 3.23 4.10
CA ALA A 78 -0.84 2.14 4.51
C ALA A 78 -0.08 0.92 5.03
N ILE A 79 1.02 0.53 4.37
CA ILE A 79 1.82 -0.65 4.78
C ILE A 79 2.48 -0.42 6.15
N PRO A 80 3.31 0.62 6.35
CA PRO A 80 3.94 0.83 7.65
C PRO A 80 2.92 1.14 8.75
N TRP A 81 1.80 1.81 8.42
CA TRP A 81 0.74 2.04 9.39
C TRP A 81 0.07 0.75 9.84
N LEU A 82 -0.25 -0.16 8.90
CA LEU A 82 -0.83 -1.46 9.22
C LEU A 82 0.15 -2.28 10.08
N ASP A 83 1.41 -2.34 9.71
CA ASP A 83 2.46 -3.05 10.44
C ASP A 83 2.59 -2.54 11.88
N ALA A 84 2.64 -1.21 12.07
CA ALA A 84 2.67 -0.59 13.38
C ALA A 84 1.43 -0.95 14.23
N CYS A 85 0.22 -0.89 13.62
CA CYS A 85 -1.01 -1.25 14.31
C CYS A 85 -1.05 -2.74 14.70
N LEU A 86 -0.61 -3.63 13.82
CA LEU A 86 -0.50 -5.06 14.11
C LEU A 86 0.52 -5.31 15.22
N SER A 87 1.68 -4.69 15.17
CA SER A 87 2.73 -4.80 16.18
C SER A 87 2.28 -4.33 17.56
N GLU A 88 1.41 -3.33 17.64
CA GLU A 88 0.84 -2.84 18.91
C GLU A 88 -0.32 -3.71 19.41
N ARG A 89 -1.15 -4.26 18.50
CA ARG A 89 -2.39 -4.99 18.85
C ARG A 89 -2.20 -6.48 19.02
N LEU A 90 -1.33 -7.12 18.23
CA LEU A 90 -1.17 -8.57 18.28
C LEU A 90 -0.50 -9.01 19.58
N PRO A 91 -0.99 -10.06 20.24
CA PRO A 91 -0.36 -10.61 21.43
C PRO A 91 0.97 -11.29 21.05
N LYS A 92 1.86 -11.42 22.03
CA LYS A 92 3.15 -12.12 21.85
C LYS A 92 3.01 -13.62 21.59
N GLN A 93 1.91 -14.21 22.01
CA GLN A 93 1.61 -15.63 21.84
C GLN A 93 0.24 -15.81 21.18
N ALA A 94 0.15 -16.74 20.25
CA ALA A 94 -1.11 -17.09 19.59
C ALA A 94 -2.17 -17.53 20.61
N GLY A 95 -3.44 -17.17 20.37
CA GLY A 95 -4.57 -17.53 21.23
C GLY A 95 -4.81 -16.59 22.42
N GLN A 96 -3.93 -15.64 22.69
CA GLN A 96 -4.16 -14.59 23.70
C GLN A 96 -5.03 -13.46 23.12
N THR A 97 -5.66 -12.68 24.02
CA THR A 97 -6.45 -11.51 23.66
C THR A 97 -5.60 -10.42 23.02
N LEU A 98 -6.22 -9.63 22.14
CA LEU A 98 -5.56 -8.46 21.52
C LEU A 98 -5.14 -7.47 22.61
N ARG A 99 -3.96 -6.87 22.41
CA ARG A 99 -3.44 -5.84 23.32
C ARG A 99 -4.14 -4.52 23.08
N ASN A 100 -4.28 -3.70 24.11
CA ASN A 100 -4.71 -2.33 23.97
C ASN A 100 -3.55 -1.45 23.45
N ILE A 101 -3.87 -0.56 22.53
CA ILE A 101 -2.88 0.42 22.07
C ILE A 101 -2.68 1.47 23.16
N LEU A 102 -1.43 1.74 23.49
CA LEU A 102 -1.06 2.68 24.54
C LEU A 102 -1.25 4.13 24.08
N ALA A 103 -2.12 4.87 24.75
CA ALA A 103 -2.45 6.26 24.40
C ALA A 103 -1.24 7.22 24.56
N ASP A 104 -0.28 6.89 25.42
CA ASP A 104 0.90 7.71 25.68
C ASP A 104 1.90 7.74 24.52
N LYS A 105 1.88 6.74 23.66
CA LYS A 105 2.70 6.69 22.43
C LYS A 105 2.06 7.42 21.25
N ALA A 106 0.78 7.74 21.35
CA ALA A 106 0.03 8.33 20.25
C ALA A 106 0.56 9.73 19.87
N TRP A 107 0.43 10.03 18.60
CA TRP A 107 0.64 11.36 18.04
C TRP A 107 -0.68 11.89 17.47
N LEU A 108 -0.86 13.19 17.54
CA LEU A 108 -2.08 13.85 17.09
C LEU A 108 -1.76 14.96 16.08
N ALA A 109 -2.67 15.15 15.12
CA ALA A 109 -2.56 16.21 14.13
C ALA A 109 -3.93 16.86 13.85
N PRO A 110 -3.97 18.15 13.47
CA PRO A 110 -5.19 18.75 12.93
C PRO A 110 -5.61 18.08 11.62
N VAL A 111 -6.91 17.95 11.37
CA VAL A 111 -7.47 17.19 10.23
C VAL A 111 -6.92 17.66 8.87
N LEU A 112 -6.81 18.96 8.64
CA LEU A 112 -6.22 19.53 7.42
C LEU A 112 -4.78 20.05 7.64
N GLY A 113 -4.20 19.74 8.79
CA GLY A 113 -2.83 20.12 9.11
C GLY A 113 -1.80 19.18 8.47
N LYS A 114 -0.55 19.62 8.49
CA LYS A 114 0.60 18.86 7.97
C LYS A 114 1.66 18.57 9.04
N LYS A 115 1.33 18.84 10.32
CA LYS A 115 2.25 18.64 11.45
C LYS A 115 1.57 17.87 12.55
N ALA A 116 2.16 16.74 12.93
CA ALA A 116 1.76 15.95 14.08
C ALA A 116 2.64 16.26 15.29
N LEU A 117 2.08 16.12 16.48
CA LEU A 117 2.77 16.29 17.76
C LEU A 117 2.47 15.09 18.67
N PRO A 118 3.37 14.73 19.61
CA PRO A 118 3.04 13.78 20.67
C PRO A 118 1.73 14.16 21.35
N ALA A 119 0.88 13.22 21.68
CA ALA A 119 -0.45 13.49 22.26
C ALA A 119 -0.36 14.40 23.50
N LYS A 120 0.65 14.21 24.33
CA LYS A 120 0.92 15.04 25.54
C LYS A 120 1.31 16.50 25.23
N LYS A 121 1.75 16.80 23.99
CA LYS A 121 2.15 18.14 23.53
C LYS A 121 1.17 18.74 22.54
N PHE A 122 0.10 18.03 22.21
CA PHE A 122 -0.89 18.52 21.26
C PHE A 122 -1.74 19.62 21.88
N ILE A 123 -1.76 20.77 21.20
CA ILE A 123 -2.58 21.93 21.62
C ILE A 123 -3.87 21.88 20.81
N GLY A 124 -4.99 21.63 21.47
CA GLY A 124 -6.30 21.51 20.84
C GLY A 124 -7.14 20.39 21.46
N ASN A 125 -8.31 20.14 20.88
CA ASN A 125 -9.17 19.05 21.32
C ASN A 125 -8.70 17.71 20.74
N PRO A 126 -8.18 16.76 21.55
CA PRO A 126 -7.69 15.49 21.06
C PRO A 126 -8.78 14.64 20.39
N ASN A 127 -10.07 14.83 20.78
CA ASN A 127 -11.20 14.11 20.17
C ASN A 127 -11.63 14.69 18.81
N LYS A 128 -10.97 15.74 18.33
CA LYS A 128 -11.12 16.30 16.99
C LYS A 128 -9.84 16.19 16.16
N ALA A 129 -8.81 15.56 16.70
CA ALA A 129 -7.51 15.42 16.06
C ALA A 129 -7.34 14.06 15.41
N ILE A 130 -6.60 14.00 14.33
CA ILE A 130 -6.11 12.77 13.71
C ILE A 130 -5.29 12.01 14.76
N TRP A 131 -5.56 10.70 14.87
CA TRP A 131 -4.81 9.80 15.72
C TRP A 131 -3.79 9.03 14.87
N LEU A 132 -2.57 8.93 15.37
CA LEU A 132 -1.48 8.16 14.79
C LEU A 132 -0.85 7.28 15.88
N PRO A 133 -0.52 6.00 15.62
CA PRO A 133 -0.13 5.06 16.67
C PRO A 133 1.16 5.43 17.39
N ASN A 134 2.14 5.99 16.69
CA ASN A 134 3.45 6.31 17.25
C ASN A 134 4.20 7.39 16.45
N GLN A 135 5.41 7.71 16.89
CA GLN A 135 6.27 8.74 16.28
C GLN A 135 6.70 8.39 14.85
N GLU A 136 6.98 7.15 14.58
CA GLU A 136 7.45 6.70 13.27
C GLU A 136 6.36 6.92 12.22
N ILE A 137 5.16 6.45 12.50
CA ILE A 137 4.01 6.65 11.63
C ILE A 137 3.65 8.14 11.51
N ALA A 138 3.82 8.92 12.58
CA ALA A 138 3.61 10.36 12.51
C ALA A 138 4.59 11.05 11.53
N LYS A 139 5.85 10.62 11.49
CA LYS A 139 6.84 11.12 10.52
C LYS A 139 6.46 10.76 9.09
N ILE A 140 6.10 9.49 8.84
CA ILE A 140 5.65 9.00 7.54
C ILE A 140 4.40 9.75 7.10
N TRP A 141 3.41 9.90 7.99
CA TRP A 141 2.18 10.65 7.73
C TRP A 141 2.46 12.12 7.38
N MET A 142 3.32 12.81 8.13
CA MET A 142 3.70 14.20 7.85
C MET A 142 4.39 14.36 6.49
N HIS A 143 5.15 13.37 6.08
CA HIS A 143 5.75 13.32 4.74
C HIS A 143 4.69 13.09 3.68
N TYR A 144 3.88 12.06 3.85
CA TYR A 144 2.84 11.65 2.93
C TYR A 144 1.82 12.77 2.61
N VAL A 145 1.28 13.47 3.63
CA VAL A 145 0.29 14.54 3.41
C VAL A 145 0.89 15.83 2.81
N ARG A 146 2.21 15.90 2.73
CA ARG A 146 2.92 17.01 2.08
C ARG A 146 3.30 16.66 0.65
N ASP A 147 3.84 15.49 0.50
CA ASP A 147 4.39 14.96 -0.73
C ASP A 147 4.37 13.43 -0.65
N THR A 148 3.62 12.78 -1.52
CA THR A 148 3.52 11.33 -1.53
C THR A 148 4.72 10.64 -2.18
N GLU A 149 5.68 11.39 -2.71
CA GLU A 149 6.92 10.86 -3.29
C GLU A 149 7.89 10.47 -2.17
N ILE A 150 7.66 9.34 -1.55
CA ILE A 150 8.60 8.75 -0.60
C ILE A 150 9.66 8.02 -1.43
N PRO A 151 10.93 8.45 -1.38
CA PRO A 151 11.97 7.78 -2.13
C PRO A 151 12.20 6.38 -1.54
N ASP A 152 12.04 5.37 -2.38
CA ASP A 152 12.52 4.03 -2.09
C ASP A 152 14.01 3.99 -2.43
N LEU A 153 14.82 3.67 -1.45
CA LEU A 153 16.28 3.63 -1.56
C LEU A 153 16.83 2.21 -1.43
N THR A 154 15.97 1.21 -1.20
CA THR A 154 16.36 -0.18 -1.03
C THR A 154 16.02 -1.01 -2.26
N PRO A 155 16.98 -1.78 -2.79
CA PRO A 155 16.70 -2.71 -3.87
C PRO A 155 15.66 -3.76 -3.48
N PRO A 156 14.81 -4.21 -4.40
CA PRO A 156 13.85 -5.27 -4.12
C PRO A 156 14.55 -6.59 -3.81
N PRO A 157 13.88 -7.53 -3.12
CA PRO A 157 14.44 -8.85 -2.85
C PRO A 157 14.84 -9.58 -4.13
N THR A 158 15.99 -10.26 -4.08
CA THR A 158 16.49 -11.08 -5.20
C THR A 158 15.61 -12.31 -5.39
N PRO A 159 15.19 -12.63 -6.63
CA PRO A 159 14.47 -13.85 -6.93
C PRO A 159 15.25 -15.11 -6.54
N THR A 160 14.54 -16.10 -6.04
CA THR A 160 15.11 -17.36 -5.57
C THR A 160 14.54 -18.56 -6.35
N ASN A 161 15.10 -19.75 -6.12
CA ASN A 161 14.60 -21.00 -6.71
C ASN A 161 14.43 -20.92 -8.23
N ILE A 162 15.42 -20.33 -8.93
CA ILE A 162 15.43 -20.25 -10.39
C ILE A 162 15.61 -21.66 -10.96
N ARG A 163 14.64 -22.10 -11.76
CA ARG A 163 14.62 -23.48 -12.33
C ARG A 163 14.14 -23.49 -13.76
N ILE A 164 14.69 -24.42 -14.54
CA ILE A 164 14.27 -24.65 -15.92
C ILE A 164 13.53 -25.99 -16.00
N SER A 165 12.32 -25.97 -16.56
CA SER A 165 11.50 -27.15 -16.79
C SER A 165 11.19 -27.35 -18.26
N ASN A 166 11.07 -28.62 -18.68
CA ASN A 166 10.65 -29.00 -20.02
C ASN A 166 9.12 -29.01 -20.06
N LEU A 167 8.52 -28.24 -20.97
CA LEU A 167 7.07 -28.26 -21.21
C LEU A 167 6.68 -29.22 -22.34
N ALA A 168 7.53 -29.29 -23.38
CA ALA A 168 7.39 -30.14 -24.53
C ALA A 168 8.75 -30.21 -25.26
N PRO A 169 8.93 -31.07 -26.29
CA PRO A 169 10.13 -31.05 -27.10
C PRO A 169 10.43 -29.63 -27.62
N LYS A 170 11.62 -29.14 -27.33
CA LYS A 170 12.11 -27.79 -27.66
C LYS A 170 11.36 -26.61 -26.99
N LYS A 171 10.45 -26.87 -26.02
CA LYS A 171 9.77 -25.83 -25.25
C LYS A 171 10.23 -25.91 -23.79
N HIS A 172 10.92 -24.89 -23.34
CA HIS A 172 11.45 -24.82 -21.97
C HIS A 172 10.91 -23.57 -21.29
N ARG A 173 10.78 -23.65 -19.97
CA ARG A 173 10.29 -22.56 -19.11
C ARG A 173 11.29 -22.34 -18.00
N LEU A 174 11.73 -21.11 -17.86
CA LEU A 174 12.39 -20.58 -16.68
C LEU A 174 11.30 -20.16 -15.68
N SER A 175 11.41 -20.55 -14.44
CA SER A 175 10.51 -20.11 -13.35
C SER A 175 11.32 -19.78 -12.10
N TRP A 176 10.77 -18.93 -11.25
CA TRP A 176 11.41 -18.46 -10.02
C TRP A 176 10.37 -18.14 -8.95
N ASP A 177 10.85 -17.99 -7.72
CA ASP A 177 10.06 -17.47 -6.62
C ASP A 177 10.49 -16.03 -6.34
N ALA A 178 9.56 -15.15 -6.02
CA ALA A 178 9.82 -13.77 -5.70
C ALA A 178 9.11 -13.36 -4.41
N GLN A 179 9.77 -12.50 -3.64
CA GLN A 179 9.16 -11.83 -2.49
C GLN A 179 8.69 -10.44 -2.90
N ALA A 180 7.66 -9.94 -2.22
CA ALA A 180 7.18 -8.59 -2.42
C ALA A 180 8.25 -7.56 -2.00
N ASP A 181 8.36 -6.48 -2.76
CA ASP A 181 8.97 -5.25 -2.31
C ASP A 181 7.90 -4.46 -1.56
N ILE A 182 8.03 -4.34 -0.25
CA ILE A 182 7.03 -3.70 0.61
C ILE A 182 7.15 -2.18 0.65
N GLU A 183 8.23 -1.60 0.13
CA GLU A 183 8.42 -0.15 0.09
C GLU A 183 7.74 0.48 -1.13
N SER A 184 8.17 0.13 -2.34
CA SER A 184 7.58 0.70 -3.56
C SER A 184 6.79 -0.30 -4.41
N GLY A 185 6.97 -1.59 -4.18
CA GLY A 185 6.33 -2.68 -4.92
C GLY A 185 7.12 -3.10 -6.15
N LEU A 186 6.96 -4.36 -6.54
CA LEU A 186 7.58 -4.89 -7.76
C LEU A 186 6.95 -4.28 -9.01
N SER A 187 7.80 -3.98 -10.01
CA SER A 187 7.38 -3.51 -11.33
C SER A 187 7.48 -4.61 -12.38
N TYR A 188 8.66 -5.21 -12.54
CA TYR A 188 8.92 -6.30 -13.49
C TYR A 188 10.17 -7.08 -13.11
N PHE A 189 10.43 -8.15 -13.85
CA PHE A 189 11.67 -8.92 -13.76
C PHE A 189 12.42 -8.86 -15.08
N ILE A 190 13.72 -8.65 -15.00
CA ILE A 190 14.65 -8.75 -16.14
C ILE A 190 15.18 -10.17 -16.20
N ILE A 191 15.12 -10.78 -17.38
CA ILE A 191 15.70 -12.10 -17.63
C ILE A 191 17.00 -11.92 -18.39
N LYS A 192 18.11 -12.40 -17.81
CA LYS A 192 19.43 -12.37 -18.45
C LYS A 192 19.91 -13.80 -18.76
N LYS A 193 20.59 -13.95 -19.89
CA LYS A 193 21.33 -15.15 -20.27
C LYS A 193 22.77 -14.76 -20.56
N ASN A 194 23.73 -15.36 -19.86
CA ASN A 194 25.16 -15.05 -20.00
C ASN A 194 25.43 -13.53 -19.96
N GLY A 195 24.80 -12.84 -18.99
CA GLY A 195 24.91 -11.40 -18.78
C GLY A 195 24.09 -10.52 -19.72
N LYS A 196 23.52 -11.05 -20.82
CA LYS A 196 22.69 -10.26 -21.76
C LYS A 196 21.22 -10.42 -21.44
N MET A 197 20.48 -9.31 -21.47
CA MET A 197 19.02 -9.31 -21.35
C MET A 197 18.39 -10.03 -22.53
N ILE A 198 17.49 -10.97 -22.26
CA ILE A 198 16.74 -11.75 -23.26
C ILE A 198 15.23 -11.52 -23.19
N GLY A 199 14.74 -10.82 -22.18
CA GLY A 199 13.35 -10.45 -22.01
C GLY A 199 13.05 -9.88 -20.65
N GLN A 200 11.79 -9.52 -20.46
CA GLN A 200 11.26 -9.09 -19.17
C GLN A 200 9.88 -9.68 -18.91
N VAL A 201 9.46 -9.73 -17.66
CA VAL A 201 8.17 -10.27 -17.23
C VAL A 201 7.56 -9.32 -16.17
N PRO A 202 6.35 -8.79 -16.39
CA PRO A 202 5.60 -8.87 -17.63
C PRO A 202 6.25 -8.05 -18.76
N GLU A 203 5.86 -8.34 -20.01
CA GLU A 203 6.35 -7.59 -21.19
C GLU A 203 5.95 -6.12 -21.08
N GLU A 204 4.70 -5.86 -20.70
CA GLU A 204 4.17 -4.54 -20.33
C GLU A 204 3.99 -4.49 -18.81
N PRO A 205 4.81 -3.72 -18.08
CA PRO A 205 4.81 -3.72 -16.61
C PRO A 205 3.63 -2.98 -15.99
N THR A 206 2.89 -2.21 -16.77
CA THR A 206 1.74 -1.44 -16.31
C THR A 206 0.45 -1.87 -16.99
N ASN A 207 -0.67 -1.65 -16.29
CA ASN A 207 -1.99 -1.79 -16.88
C ASN A 207 -2.34 -0.57 -17.76
N ARG A 208 -3.53 -0.62 -18.42
CA ARG A 208 -4.03 0.47 -19.28
C ARG A 208 -4.17 1.84 -18.58
N TYR A 209 -4.06 1.90 -17.27
CA TYR A 209 -4.09 3.12 -16.47
C TYR A 209 -2.71 3.56 -15.98
N GLY A 210 -1.62 2.94 -16.49
CA GLY A 210 -0.25 3.25 -16.13
C GLY A 210 0.16 2.74 -14.73
N ARG A 211 -0.57 1.78 -14.14
CA ARG A 211 -0.27 1.22 -12.82
C ARG A 211 0.49 -0.09 -12.91
N PRO A 212 1.47 -0.34 -12.04
CA PRO A 212 2.20 -1.60 -12.00
C PRO A 212 1.26 -2.79 -11.84
N LEU A 213 1.44 -3.84 -12.65
CA LEU A 213 0.59 -5.03 -12.65
C LEU A 213 0.65 -5.80 -11.34
N PHE A 214 1.82 -5.83 -10.67
CA PHE A 214 1.99 -6.50 -9.39
C PHE A 214 1.27 -5.81 -8.22
N GLN A 215 0.84 -4.57 -8.36
CA GLN A 215 0.00 -3.91 -7.36
C GLN A 215 -1.45 -4.39 -7.42
N GLY A 216 -1.87 -5.00 -8.55
CA GLY A 216 -3.15 -5.73 -8.70
C GLY A 216 -4.43 -4.94 -8.45
N LEU A 217 -4.34 -3.78 -7.85
CA LEU A 217 -5.46 -2.98 -7.39
C LEU A 217 -5.91 -2.04 -8.47
N GLN A 218 -7.10 -2.27 -8.97
CA GLN A 218 -7.90 -1.27 -9.70
C GLN A 218 -8.94 -0.67 -8.75
N TYR A 219 -9.98 -0.06 -9.30
CA TYR A 219 -11.12 0.48 -8.55
C TYR A 219 -11.89 -0.57 -7.71
N SER A 220 -11.54 -1.84 -7.82
CA SER A 220 -11.96 -2.92 -6.94
C SER A 220 -10.74 -3.68 -6.47
N ASP A 221 -10.82 -4.29 -5.31
CA ASP A 221 -9.79 -5.16 -4.73
C ASP A 221 -9.60 -6.47 -5.50
N THR A 222 -10.18 -6.57 -6.70
CA THR A 222 -10.09 -7.75 -7.55
C THR A 222 -8.83 -7.65 -8.43
N PRO A 223 -7.91 -8.61 -8.36
CA PRO A 223 -6.73 -8.65 -9.21
C PRO A 223 -7.13 -8.69 -10.68
N LEU A 224 -6.34 -8.01 -11.52
CA LEU A 224 -6.51 -8.11 -12.98
C LEU A 224 -6.12 -9.50 -13.46
N TYR A 225 -6.92 -10.03 -14.35
CA TYR A 225 -6.53 -11.22 -15.11
C TYR A 225 -5.95 -10.84 -16.48
N PRO A 226 -4.93 -11.60 -16.94
CA PRO A 226 -4.26 -12.69 -16.23
C PRO A 226 -3.31 -12.18 -15.13
N ILE A 227 -3.24 -12.91 -14.01
CA ILE A 227 -2.21 -12.66 -12.98
C ILE A 227 -0.84 -12.92 -13.61
N VAL A 228 0.10 -12.03 -13.36
CA VAL A 228 1.48 -12.19 -13.84
C VAL A 228 2.09 -13.43 -13.21
N LYS A 229 2.55 -14.35 -14.06
CA LYS A 229 3.23 -15.56 -13.61
C LYS A 229 4.73 -15.33 -13.54
N MET A 230 5.39 -15.88 -12.52
CA MET A 230 6.83 -15.85 -12.34
C MET A 230 7.48 -16.90 -13.29
N GLU A 231 7.28 -16.72 -14.59
CA GLU A 231 7.79 -17.65 -15.61
C GLU A 231 8.12 -16.92 -16.92
N PHE A 232 9.11 -17.46 -17.64
CA PHE A 232 9.56 -16.96 -18.93
C PHE A 232 9.80 -18.13 -19.89
N HIS A 233 9.28 -18.05 -21.11
CA HIS A 233 9.44 -19.08 -22.12
C HIS A 233 10.77 -18.92 -22.86
N LEU A 234 11.59 -19.99 -22.83
CA LEU A 234 12.89 -20.02 -23.52
C LEU A 234 12.72 -20.58 -24.93
N SER A 235 12.92 -19.76 -25.96
CA SER A 235 12.74 -20.10 -27.36
C SER A 235 13.89 -20.96 -27.93
N LYS A 236 15.09 -20.89 -27.34
CA LYS A 236 16.31 -21.59 -27.78
C LYS A 236 17.10 -22.10 -26.58
N PHE A 237 16.65 -23.20 -25.99
CA PHE A 237 17.37 -23.87 -24.92
C PHE A 237 18.12 -25.08 -25.48
N GLN A 238 19.42 -25.17 -25.22
CA GLN A 238 20.23 -26.33 -25.51
C GLN A 238 20.66 -26.98 -24.20
N LYS A 239 20.21 -28.20 -23.95
CA LYS A 239 20.43 -28.95 -22.70
C LYS A 239 21.91 -29.13 -22.33
N ASN A 240 22.80 -29.09 -23.31
CA ASN A 240 24.24 -29.30 -23.13
C ASN A 240 25.07 -28.02 -23.01
N GLN A 241 24.44 -26.83 -23.01
CA GLN A 241 25.12 -25.58 -22.75
C GLN A 241 24.84 -25.14 -21.32
N THR A 242 25.88 -25.08 -20.50
CA THR A 242 25.86 -24.36 -19.21
C THR A 242 25.61 -22.89 -19.49
N SER A 243 24.34 -22.49 -19.51
CA SER A 243 23.97 -21.07 -19.64
C SER A 243 23.69 -20.54 -18.27
N ASP A 244 24.33 -19.43 -17.93
CA ASP A 244 24.02 -18.67 -16.71
C ASP A 244 22.74 -17.86 -16.95
N TYR A 245 21.65 -18.27 -16.30
CA TYR A 245 20.39 -17.53 -16.31
C TYR A 245 20.25 -16.80 -14.99
N ARG A 246 19.96 -15.49 -15.09
CA ARG A 246 19.66 -14.65 -13.94
C ARG A 246 18.30 -14.00 -14.11
N VAL A 247 17.59 -13.88 -13.00
CA VAL A 247 16.34 -13.14 -12.89
C VAL A 247 16.58 -12.02 -11.89
N ILE A 248 16.30 -10.79 -12.29
CA ILE A 248 16.53 -9.59 -11.51
C ILE A 248 15.15 -8.94 -11.26
N SER A 249 14.78 -8.73 -10.01
CA SER A 249 13.61 -7.95 -9.66
C SER A 249 13.87 -6.47 -9.89
N VAL A 250 12.89 -5.76 -10.43
CA VAL A 250 12.91 -4.29 -10.52
C VAL A 250 11.68 -3.75 -9.82
N ASN A 251 11.87 -2.79 -8.91
CA ASN A 251 10.77 -2.16 -8.21
C ASN A 251 10.18 -0.96 -8.97
N THR A 252 9.12 -0.35 -8.45
CA THR A 252 8.47 0.81 -9.09
C THR A 252 9.30 2.09 -9.01
N ALA A 253 10.34 2.13 -8.17
CA ALA A 253 11.34 3.21 -8.11
C ALA A 253 12.48 3.01 -9.11
N GLY A 254 12.52 1.88 -9.85
CA GLY A 254 13.55 1.57 -10.83
C GLY A 254 14.82 0.92 -10.25
N LEU A 255 14.82 0.53 -8.97
CA LEU A 255 15.95 -0.15 -8.36
C LEU A 255 15.96 -1.63 -8.74
N GLU A 256 17.13 -2.16 -9.06
CA GLU A 256 17.35 -3.59 -9.40
C GLU A 256 17.84 -4.37 -8.19
N SER A 257 17.37 -5.62 -8.05
CA SER A 257 17.94 -6.56 -7.08
C SER A 257 19.39 -6.92 -7.44
N LYS A 258 20.13 -7.33 -6.44
CA LYS A 258 21.56 -7.71 -6.61
C LYS A 258 21.71 -9.06 -7.30
#